data_f2f52e46eb4b3d6222eb770c2fc31846
#
_entry.id   f2f52e46eb4b3d6222eb770c2fc31846
#
_cell.length_a   1.000
_cell.length_b   1.000
_cell.length_c   1.000
_cell.angle_alpha   90.00
_cell.angle_beta   90.00
_cell.angle_gamma   90.00
#
_symmetry.space_group_name_H-M   'P 1'
#
loop_
_entity.id
_entity.type
_entity.pdbx_description
1 polymer ?
#
loop_
_entity_poly.entity_id
_entity_poly.type
_entity_poly.pdbx_seq_one_letter_code
_entity_poly.pdbx_strand_id
1 'polypeptide(L)' 'MELNKQFTITYYSNKDKKHITRRGKWTDKCKYWTSKVGDSLMTYFDMDKEQYRTAKGSWTVRY' A
#
# COMPACT_ATOMS: atom_id res chain seq x y z
N MET A 1 0.40 13.55 -3.67
CA MET A 1 -0.30 12.33 -4.15
C MET A 1 -1.44 12.77 -5.07
N GLU A 2 -1.50 12.20 -6.26
CA GLU A 2 -2.57 12.50 -7.20
C GLU A 2 -3.72 11.54 -7.03
N LEU A 3 -4.95 12.05 -7.04
CA LEU A 3 -6.14 11.22 -6.98
C LEU A 3 -6.27 10.38 -8.25
N ASN A 4 -6.76 9.16 -8.09
CA ASN A 4 -6.97 8.19 -9.16
C ASN A 4 -5.68 7.73 -9.86
N LYS A 5 -4.52 8.10 -9.34
CA LYS A 5 -3.26 7.63 -9.89
C LYS A 5 -3.05 6.17 -9.51
N GLN A 6 -2.76 5.36 -10.52
CA GLN A 6 -2.45 3.94 -10.33
C GLN A 6 -1.00 3.76 -9.90
N PHE A 7 -0.76 2.75 -9.09
CA PHE A 7 0.59 2.41 -8.65
C PHE A 7 0.70 0.92 -8.39
N THR A 8 1.96 0.49 -8.22
CA THR A 8 2.27 -0.86 -7.76
C THR A 8 2.92 -0.73 -6.39
N ILE A 9 2.42 -1.47 -5.42
CA ILE A 9 3.00 -1.52 -4.09
C ILE A 9 3.63 -2.87 -3.85
N THR A 10 4.84 -2.86 -3.27
CA THR A 10 5.53 -4.08 -2.81
C THR A 10 5.75 -3.94 -1.31
N TYR A 11 5.35 -4.97 -0.57
CA TYR A 11 5.52 -4.99 0.87
C TYR A 11 5.81 -6.41 1.34
N TYR A 12 6.40 -6.52 2.53
CA TYR A 12 6.66 -7.82 3.12
C TYR A 12 5.46 -8.29 3.93
N SER A 13 4.93 -9.44 3.58
CA SER A 13 3.79 -10.03 4.31
C SER A 13 4.31 -10.96 5.40
N ASN A 14 4.06 -10.61 6.66
CA ASN A 14 4.42 -11.46 7.78
C ASN A 14 3.61 -12.76 7.80
N LYS A 15 2.40 -12.72 7.28
CA LYS A 15 1.54 -13.89 7.20
C LYS A 15 2.09 -14.91 6.20
N ASP A 16 2.49 -14.44 5.02
CA ASP A 16 2.98 -15.30 3.94
C ASP A 16 4.48 -15.44 3.96
N LYS A 17 5.18 -14.64 4.78
CA LYS A 17 6.64 -14.64 4.93
C LYS A 17 7.37 -14.44 3.62
N LYS A 18 6.84 -13.52 2.81
CA LYS A 18 7.43 -13.17 1.52
C LYS A 18 6.99 -11.76 1.10
N HIS A 19 7.70 -11.22 0.12
CA HIS A 19 7.31 -9.96 -0.50
C HIS A 19 6.13 -10.19 -1.43
N ILE A 20 5.15 -9.28 -1.35
CA ILE A 20 3.95 -9.34 -2.16
C ILE A 20 3.84 -8.04 -2.94
N THR A 21 3.46 -8.15 -4.21
CA THR A 21 3.24 -7.01 -5.09
C THR A 21 1.76 -6.94 -5.47
N ARG A 22 1.19 -5.74 -5.34
CA ARG A 22 -0.22 -5.49 -5.65
C ARG A 22 -0.35 -4.20 -6.45
N ARG A 23 -1.38 -4.12 -7.26
CA ARG A 23 -1.76 -2.90 -7.94
C ARG A 23 -2.80 -2.17 -7.11
N GLY A 24 -2.68 -0.86 -7.08
CA GLY A 24 -3.63 -0.04 -6.37
C GLY A 24 -3.83 1.29 -7.05
N LYS A 25 -4.71 2.11 -6.49
CA LYS A 25 -4.85 3.49 -6.91
C LYS A 25 -5.13 4.38 -5.70
N TRP A 26 -4.67 5.62 -5.78
CA TRP A 26 -4.95 6.62 -4.77
C TRP A 26 -6.36 7.17 -4.97
N THR A 27 -7.07 7.31 -3.88
CA THR A 27 -8.38 7.97 -3.87
C THR A 27 -8.39 8.98 -2.73
N ASP A 28 -9.46 9.75 -2.61
CA ASP A 28 -9.62 10.70 -1.51
C ASP A 28 -9.69 10.01 -0.12
N LYS A 29 -9.90 8.69 -0.09
CA LYS A 29 -9.96 7.91 1.14
C LYS A 29 -8.63 7.23 1.47
N CYS A 30 -7.68 7.23 0.55
CA CYS A 30 -6.38 6.60 0.78
C CYS A 30 -5.47 7.54 1.53
N LYS A 31 -4.64 6.96 2.41
CA LYS A 31 -3.64 7.72 3.15
C LYS A 31 -2.52 6.79 3.57
N TYR A 32 -1.36 7.38 3.82
CA TYR A 32 -0.22 6.63 4.36
C TYR A 32 0.53 7.52 5.34
N TRP A 33 1.26 6.88 6.23
CA TRP A 33 2.17 7.59 7.12
C TRP A 33 3.26 6.63 7.62
N THR A 34 4.35 7.21 8.12
CA THR A 34 5.44 6.45 8.73
C THR A 34 5.64 6.93 10.16
N SER A 35 5.97 6.02 11.05
CA SER A 35 6.36 6.36 12.41
C SER A 35 7.84 6.69 12.50
N LYS A 36 8.26 7.30 13.61
CA LYS A 36 9.67 7.62 13.85
C LYS A 36 10.56 6.40 14.00
N VAL A 37 9.98 5.25 14.31
CA VAL A 37 10.74 3.99 14.45
C VAL A 37 10.74 3.18 13.16
N GLY A 38 10.30 3.77 12.08
CA GLY A 38 10.34 3.12 10.77
C GLY A 38 9.16 2.25 10.42
N ASP A 39 8.21 2.10 11.33
CA ASP A 39 6.96 1.41 10.98
C ASP A 39 6.16 2.25 10.01
N SER A 40 5.58 1.59 9.05
CA SER A 40 4.77 2.24 8.01
C SER A 40 3.39 1.63 7.95
N LEU A 41 2.43 2.46 7.65
CA LEU A 41 1.07 2.01 7.42
C LEU A 41 0.56 2.73 6.17
N MET A 42 0.06 1.97 5.22
CA MET A 42 -0.50 2.50 3.99
C MET A 42 -1.86 1.88 3.75
N THR A 43 -2.85 2.72 3.53
CA THR A 43 -4.17 2.27 3.10
C THR A 43 -4.33 2.67 1.64
N TYR A 44 -4.72 1.73 0.80
CA TYR A 44 -4.83 1.93 -0.63
C TYR A 44 -6.02 1.14 -1.18
N PHE A 45 -6.47 1.52 -2.36
CA PHE A 45 -7.53 0.80 -3.05
C PHE A 45 -6.91 -0.29 -3.92
N ASP A 46 -7.22 -1.54 -3.59
CA ASP A 46 -6.75 -2.72 -4.34
C ASP A 46 -7.66 -2.89 -5.56
N MET A 47 -7.10 -2.68 -6.74
CA MET A 47 -7.86 -2.71 -7.99
C MET A 47 -8.36 -4.11 -8.33
N ASP A 48 -7.62 -5.14 -7.95
CA ASP A 48 -7.99 -6.52 -8.29
C ASP A 48 -9.16 -7.02 -7.44
N LYS A 49 -9.22 -6.57 -6.20
CA LYS A 49 -10.26 -7.00 -5.24
C LYS A 49 -11.33 -5.95 -5.02
N GLU A 50 -11.14 -4.77 -5.61
CA GLU A 50 -12.08 -3.65 -5.50
C GLU A 50 -12.44 -3.32 -4.06
N GLN A 51 -11.43 -3.26 -3.21
CA GLN A 51 -11.62 -2.94 -1.79
C GLN A 51 -10.39 -2.25 -1.23
N TYR A 52 -10.57 -1.54 -0.12
CA TYR A 52 -9.46 -0.92 0.58
C TYR A 52 -8.67 -1.96 1.34
N ARG A 53 -7.36 -1.84 1.28
CA ARG A 53 -6.44 -2.73 1.96
C ARG A 53 -5.37 -1.92 2.66
N THR A 54 -4.75 -2.55 3.64
CA THR A 54 -3.69 -1.94 4.43
C THR A 54 -2.43 -2.77 4.32
N ALA A 55 -1.32 -2.09 3.99
CA ALA A 55 0.02 -2.67 4.05
C ALA A 55 0.72 -2.09 5.27
N LYS A 56 1.31 -2.93 6.09
CA LYS A 56 2.00 -2.54 7.32
C LYS A 56 3.44 -3.02 7.26
N GLY A 57 4.36 -2.23 7.82
CA GLY A 57 5.77 -2.54 7.82
C GLY A 57 6.49 -1.81 6.69
N SER A 58 7.51 -2.42 6.12
CA SER A 58 8.24 -1.83 5.00
C SER A 58 7.47 -2.03 3.70
N TRP A 59 7.32 -0.95 2.94
CA TRP A 59 6.67 -1.02 1.65
C TRP A 59 7.28 0.02 0.70
N THR A 60 7.15 -0.26 -0.58
CA THR A 60 7.64 0.61 -1.65
C THR A 60 6.54 0.81 -2.68
N VAL A 61 6.35 2.05 -3.11
CA VAL A 61 5.36 2.38 -4.13
C VAL A 61 6.11 2.75 -5.42
N ARG A 62 5.64 2.20 -6.54
CA ARG A 62 6.15 2.53 -7.86
C ARG A 62 5.00 2.92 -8.78
N TYR A 63 5.22 3.97 -9.52
CA TYR A 63 4.25 4.48 -10.50
C TYR A 63 4.60 4.02 -11.94
#